data_639303ebb71004317adac620bcc69f26
#
_entry.id   639303ebb71004317adac620bcc69f26
#
_cell.length_a   1.000
_cell.length_b   1.000
_cell.length_c   1.000
_cell.angle_alpha   90.00
_cell.angle_beta   90.00
_cell.angle_gamma   90.00
#
_symmetry.space_group_name_H-M   'P 1'
#
loop_
_entity.id
_entity.type
_entity.pdbx_description
1 polymer ?
#
loop_
_entity_poly.entity_id
_entity_poly.type
_entity_poly.pdbx_seq_one_letter_code
_entity_poly.pdbx_strand_id
1 'polypeptide(L)'
;LVDHLFEYCRENKRNGQPLTKDPEVRDKLIDIYVEAEIARLFNLRNYWMRHSKADITYEGPQASYWRKMSGLRMSQSILDILGPAALTYDPQWGAADGHVEAHQRSAIVAIHPGGTADIQKLIMARRIGIGREVREKAGALA
;
A
#
# COMPACT_ATOMS: atom_id res chain seq x y z
N LEU A 1 -3.29 -11.61 1.24
CA LEU A 1 -2.20 -11.30 2.16
C LEU A 1 -2.72 -10.93 3.55
N VAL A 2 -3.60 -9.92 3.67
CA VAL A 2 -4.08 -9.43 4.99
C VAL A 2 -4.75 -10.56 5.77
N ASP A 3 -5.66 -11.29 5.15
CA ASP A 3 -6.36 -12.42 5.79
C ASP A 3 -5.38 -13.49 6.28
N HIS A 4 -4.42 -13.90 5.45
CA HIS A 4 -3.38 -14.85 5.82
C HIS A 4 -2.50 -14.37 6.98
N LEU A 5 -2.19 -13.05 7.02
CA LEU A 5 -1.45 -12.48 8.13
C LEU A 5 -2.24 -12.54 9.45
N PHE A 6 -3.53 -12.21 9.40
CA PHE A 6 -4.40 -12.32 10.58
C PHE A 6 -4.53 -13.75 11.07
N GLU A 7 -4.68 -14.71 10.16
CA GLU A 7 -4.75 -16.13 10.46
C GLU A 7 -3.44 -16.62 11.13
N TYR A 8 -2.31 -16.29 10.50
CA TYR A 8 -0.99 -16.55 11.09
C TYR A 8 -0.86 -16.00 12.52
N CYS A 9 -1.26 -14.75 12.76
CA CYS A 9 -1.17 -14.12 14.07
C CYS A 9 -2.13 -14.71 15.12
N ARG A 10 -3.22 -15.36 14.71
CA ARG A 10 -4.12 -16.09 15.60
C ARG A 10 -3.53 -17.44 16.02
N GLU A 11 -2.87 -18.13 15.11
CA GLU A 11 -2.35 -19.47 15.31
C GLU A 11 -0.97 -19.48 16.01
N ASN A 12 -0.14 -18.50 15.69
CA ASN A 12 1.21 -18.41 16.22
C ASN A 12 1.27 -17.67 17.56
N LYS A 13 2.17 -18.14 18.42
CA LYS A 13 2.29 -17.66 19.81
C LYS A 13 3.66 -17.00 20.03
N ARG A 14 3.64 -15.96 20.86
CA ARG A 14 4.82 -15.33 21.45
C ARG A 14 4.63 -15.35 22.97
N ASN A 15 5.61 -15.84 23.72
CA ASN A 15 5.52 -15.97 25.18
C ASN A 15 4.28 -16.75 25.65
N GLY A 16 3.89 -17.80 24.93
CA GLY A 16 2.77 -18.68 25.28
C GLY A 16 1.38 -18.14 24.92
N GLN A 17 1.26 -16.93 24.38
CA GLN A 17 -0.01 -16.34 23.97
C GLN A 17 -0.05 -16.07 22.44
N PRO A 18 -1.21 -16.18 21.78
CA PRO A 18 -1.36 -15.79 20.38
C PRO A 18 -0.86 -14.36 20.14
N LEU A 19 -0.23 -14.13 18.97
CA LEU A 19 0.27 -12.80 18.60
C LEU A 19 -0.84 -11.74 18.63
N THR A 20 -2.07 -12.11 18.33
CA THR A 20 -3.24 -11.21 18.39
C THR A 20 -3.59 -10.75 19.82
N LYS A 21 -3.00 -11.29 20.87
CA LYS A 21 -3.16 -10.83 22.25
C LYS A 21 -2.15 -9.77 22.66
N ASP A 22 -1.08 -9.62 21.88
CA ASP A 22 -0.11 -8.55 22.06
C ASP A 22 -0.71 -7.22 21.58
N PRO A 23 -0.81 -6.17 22.42
CA PRO A 23 -1.39 -4.88 22.03
C PRO A 23 -0.67 -4.23 20.86
N GLU A 24 0.66 -4.27 20.83
CA GLU A 24 1.44 -3.66 19.75
C GLU A 24 1.19 -4.37 18.41
N VAL A 25 1.11 -5.70 18.42
CA VAL A 25 0.75 -6.48 17.23
C VAL A 25 -0.66 -6.14 16.75
N ARG A 26 -1.61 -6.01 17.68
CA ARG A 26 -2.99 -5.64 17.34
C ARG A 26 -3.09 -4.28 16.66
N ASP A 27 -2.41 -3.28 17.19
CA ASP A 27 -2.39 -1.93 16.60
C ASP A 27 -1.83 -1.97 15.19
N LYS A 28 -0.71 -2.65 14.97
CA LYS A 28 -0.13 -2.83 13.62
C LYS A 28 -1.05 -3.60 12.67
N LEU A 29 -1.75 -4.61 13.15
CA LEU A 29 -2.73 -5.36 12.34
C LEU A 29 -3.92 -4.48 11.92
N ILE A 30 -4.40 -3.61 12.82
CA ILE A 30 -5.46 -2.65 12.51
C ILE A 30 -5.00 -1.67 11.45
N ASP A 31 -3.80 -1.10 11.59
CA ASP A 31 -3.22 -0.18 10.60
C ASP A 31 -3.09 -0.85 9.22
N ILE A 32 -2.58 -2.08 9.17
CA ILE A 32 -2.48 -2.87 7.94
C ILE A 32 -3.85 -3.07 7.30
N TYR A 33 -4.87 -3.40 8.10
CA TYR A 33 -6.23 -3.58 7.61
C TYR A 33 -6.80 -2.28 7.03
N VAL A 34 -6.65 -1.16 7.74
CA VAL A 34 -7.12 0.15 7.29
C VAL A 34 -6.43 0.57 5.99
N GLU A 35 -5.10 0.40 5.89
CA GLU A 35 -4.35 0.71 4.66
C GLU A 35 -4.85 -0.12 3.46
N ALA A 36 -5.11 -1.40 3.68
CA ALA A 36 -5.62 -2.29 2.65
C ALA A 36 -7.05 -1.92 2.22
N GLU A 37 -7.93 -1.58 3.17
CA GLU A 37 -9.31 -1.15 2.89
C GLU A 37 -9.36 0.17 2.11
N ILE A 38 -8.53 1.14 2.45
CA ILE A 38 -8.42 2.38 1.68
C ILE A 38 -7.96 2.09 0.25
N ALA A 39 -6.95 1.22 0.06
CA ALA A 39 -6.52 0.81 -1.27
C ALA A 39 -7.64 0.12 -2.06
N ARG A 40 -8.43 -0.75 -1.41
CA ARG A 40 -9.59 -1.41 -2.00
C ARG A 40 -10.64 -0.40 -2.44
N LEU A 41 -10.97 0.57 -1.60
CA LEU A 41 -11.96 1.61 -1.89
C LEU A 41 -11.51 2.51 -3.05
N PHE A 42 -10.23 2.89 -3.14
CA PHE A 42 -9.72 3.62 -4.29
C PHE A 42 -9.83 2.84 -5.59
N ASN A 43 -9.55 1.54 -5.56
CA ASN A 43 -9.69 0.68 -6.73
C ASN A 43 -11.16 0.54 -7.15
N LEU A 44 -12.08 0.34 -6.20
CA LEU A 44 -13.53 0.27 -6.48
C LEU A 44 -14.04 1.58 -7.09
N ARG A 45 -13.63 2.74 -6.54
CA ARG A 45 -13.99 4.05 -7.10
C ARG A 45 -13.50 4.19 -8.53
N ASN A 46 -12.25 3.87 -8.81
CA ASN A 46 -11.67 3.95 -10.16
C ASN A 46 -12.36 2.99 -11.13
N TYR A 47 -12.69 1.80 -10.67
CA TYR A 47 -13.44 0.82 -11.47
C TYR A 47 -14.83 1.36 -11.82
N TRP A 48 -15.57 1.87 -10.82
CA TRP A 48 -16.88 2.46 -11.02
C TRP A 48 -16.83 3.66 -11.99
N MET A 49 -15.89 4.58 -11.82
CA MET A 49 -15.73 5.74 -12.69
C MET A 49 -15.47 5.33 -14.15
N ARG A 50 -14.62 4.32 -14.38
CA ARG A 50 -14.40 3.79 -15.73
C ARG A 50 -15.65 3.17 -16.34
N HIS A 51 -16.38 2.39 -15.53
CA HIS A 51 -17.59 1.71 -16.00
C HIS A 51 -18.73 2.70 -16.30
N SER A 52 -18.90 3.72 -15.48
CA SER A 52 -19.91 4.77 -15.67
C SER A 52 -19.49 5.85 -16.67
N LYS A 53 -18.31 5.73 -17.28
CA LYS A 53 -17.72 6.74 -18.20
C LYS A 53 -17.58 8.13 -17.56
N ALA A 54 -17.42 8.19 -16.23
CA ALA A 54 -17.15 9.44 -15.53
C ALA A 54 -15.74 9.94 -15.87
N ASP A 55 -15.55 11.25 -15.82
CA ASP A 55 -14.24 11.86 -16.05
C ASP A 55 -13.27 11.46 -14.93
N ILE A 56 -12.18 10.81 -15.31
CA ILE A 56 -11.09 10.43 -14.41
C ILE A 56 -9.99 11.48 -14.55
N THR A 57 -9.71 12.19 -13.47
CA THR A 57 -8.69 13.24 -13.44
C THR A 57 -7.48 12.83 -12.59
N TYR A 58 -7.57 12.98 -11.28
CA TYR A 58 -6.49 12.68 -10.32
C TYR A 58 -6.66 11.32 -9.61
N GLU A 59 -7.80 10.66 -9.76
CA GLU A 59 -8.17 9.47 -8.97
C GLU A 59 -7.27 8.27 -9.26
N GLY A 60 -6.86 8.10 -10.52
CA GLY A 60 -5.90 7.06 -10.90
C GLY A 60 -4.52 7.27 -10.23
N PRO A 61 -3.89 8.44 -10.42
CA PRO A 61 -2.66 8.79 -9.70
C PRO A 61 -2.78 8.72 -8.19
N GLN A 62 -3.91 9.10 -7.59
CA GLN A 62 -4.16 9.01 -6.15
C GLN A 62 -4.12 7.55 -5.68
N ALA A 63 -4.84 6.65 -6.36
CA ALA A 63 -4.84 5.23 -6.03
C ALA A 63 -3.44 4.61 -6.19
N SER A 64 -2.72 4.99 -7.25
CA SER A 64 -1.35 4.53 -7.50
C SER A 64 -0.39 5.00 -6.41
N TYR A 65 -0.45 6.27 -6.03
CA TYR A 65 0.35 6.84 -4.95
C TYR A 65 0.07 6.13 -3.61
N TRP A 66 -1.22 6.01 -3.25
CA TRP A 66 -1.61 5.31 -2.02
C TRP A 66 -1.06 3.89 -1.97
N ARG A 67 -1.29 3.10 -3.03
CA ARG A 67 -0.82 1.71 -3.10
C ARG A 67 0.70 1.59 -2.90
N LYS A 68 1.48 2.51 -3.46
CA LYS A 68 2.94 2.52 -3.31
C LYS A 68 3.35 2.81 -1.87
N MET A 69 2.79 3.84 -1.28
CA MET A 69 3.16 4.29 0.07
C MET A 69 2.61 3.35 1.16
N SER A 70 1.37 2.88 1.01
CA SER A 70 0.79 1.90 1.93
C SER A 70 1.51 0.56 1.87
N GLY A 71 1.90 0.11 0.68
CA GLY A 71 2.67 -1.12 0.51
C GLY A 71 3.98 -1.11 1.31
N LEU A 72 4.71 0.01 1.32
CA LEU A 72 5.92 0.16 2.12
C LEU A 72 5.63 0.16 3.63
N ARG A 73 4.61 0.91 4.08
CA ARG A 73 4.24 0.96 5.50
C ARG A 73 3.78 -0.40 6.01
N MET A 74 2.91 -1.06 5.23
CA MET A 74 2.45 -2.42 5.55
C MET A 74 3.62 -3.41 5.60
N SER A 75 4.54 -3.33 4.65
CA SER A 75 5.74 -4.15 4.60
C SER A 75 6.57 -4.00 5.89
N GLN A 76 6.79 -2.78 6.34
CA GLN A 76 7.52 -2.51 7.59
C GLN A 76 6.76 -3.07 8.81
N SER A 77 5.46 -2.82 8.91
CA SER A 77 4.64 -3.33 10.02
C SER A 77 4.60 -4.86 10.06
N ILE A 78 4.54 -5.52 8.91
CA ILE A 78 4.60 -6.98 8.80
C ILE A 78 5.95 -7.51 9.29
N LEU A 79 7.05 -6.85 8.89
CA LEU A 79 8.39 -7.23 9.35
C LEU A 79 8.54 -7.09 10.87
N ASP A 80 7.99 -6.01 11.44
CA ASP A 80 8.00 -5.80 12.89
C ASP A 80 7.19 -6.86 13.67
N ILE A 81 6.06 -7.31 13.09
CA ILE A 81 5.23 -8.36 13.70
C ILE A 81 5.91 -9.72 13.64
N LEU A 82 6.42 -10.09 12.48
CA LEU A 82 6.86 -11.46 12.17
C LEU A 82 8.36 -11.67 12.33
N GLY A 83 9.16 -10.59 12.34
CA GLY A 83 10.60 -10.67 12.39
C GLY A 83 11.19 -11.52 11.26
N PRO A 84 12.15 -12.42 11.57
CA PRO A 84 12.83 -13.24 10.56
C PRO A 84 11.90 -14.12 9.71
N ALA A 85 10.75 -14.53 10.23
CA ALA A 85 9.77 -15.32 9.49
C ALA A 85 9.20 -14.57 8.26
N ALA A 86 9.19 -13.22 8.29
CA ALA A 86 8.81 -12.40 7.15
C ALA A 86 9.81 -12.41 6.00
N LEU A 87 11.03 -12.85 6.23
CA LEU A 87 12.12 -12.87 5.24
C LEU A 87 12.37 -14.28 4.66
N THR A 88 11.55 -15.24 5.05
CA THR A 88 11.71 -16.64 4.63
C THR A 88 10.70 -16.99 3.57
N TYR A 89 11.19 -17.39 2.39
CA TYR A 89 10.35 -17.82 1.27
C TYR A 89 9.91 -19.29 1.36
N ASP A 90 10.59 -20.08 2.17
CA ASP A 90 10.31 -21.50 2.32
C ASP A 90 8.91 -21.74 2.91
N PRO A 91 8.05 -22.57 2.27
CA PRO A 91 6.70 -22.83 2.76
C PRO A 91 6.64 -23.45 4.16
N GLN A 92 7.68 -24.16 4.58
CA GLN A 92 7.75 -24.80 5.90
C GLN A 92 8.09 -23.80 7.03
N TRP A 93 8.90 -22.78 6.74
CA TRP A 93 9.45 -21.86 7.73
C TRP A 93 9.00 -20.42 7.57
N GLY A 94 8.49 -20.08 6.37
CA GLY A 94 8.02 -18.75 6.05
C GLY A 94 6.58 -18.50 6.53
N ALA A 95 6.31 -17.27 6.93
CA ALA A 95 4.95 -16.88 7.28
C ALA A 95 4.02 -16.93 6.05
N ALA A 96 2.82 -17.50 6.23
CA ALA A 96 1.82 -17.66 5.18
C ALA A 96 2.41 -18.31 3.90
N ASP A 97 3.04 -19.46 4.06
CA ASP A 97 3.62 -20.24 2.97
C ASP A 97 4.64 -19.46 2.10
N GLY A 98 5.37 -18.54 2.69
CA GLY A 98 6.33 -17.67 1.99
C GLY A 98 5.73 -16.47 1.27
N HIS A 99 4.41 -16.30 1.25
CA HIS A 99 3.75 -15.16 0.59
C HIS A 99 4.12 -13.81 1.21
N VAL A 100 4.46 -13.79 2.51
CA VAL A 100 4.90 -12.57 3.19
C VAL A 100 6.24 -12.08 2.64
N GLU A 101 7.21 -12.96 2.45
CA GLU A 101 8.52 -12.61 1.87
C GLU A 101 8.35 -12.03 0.45
N ALA A 102 7.55 -12.67 -0.39
CA ALA A 102 7.26 -12.18 -1.72
C ALA A 102 6.64 -10.78 -1.71
N HIS A 103 5.76 -10.49 -0.73
CA HIS A 103 5.21 -9.16 -0.53
C HIS A 103 6.28 -8.15 -0.11
N GLN A 104 7.18 -8.49 0.82
CA GLN A 104 8.27 -7.64 1.28
C GLN A 104 9.15 -7.19 0.11
N ARG A 105 9.58 -8.13 -0.70
CA ARG A 105 10.39 -7.86 -1.89
C ARG A 105 9.65 -7.03 -2.94
N SER A 106 8.38 -7.33 -3.17
CA SER A 106 7.54 -6.61 -4.12
C SER A 106 7.23 -5.18 -3.69
N ALA A 107 7.05 -4.93 -2.40
CA ALA A 107 6.73 -3.60 -1.88
C ALA A 107 7.84 -2.58 -2.16
N ILE A 108 9.10 -2.99 -2.05
CA ILE A 108 10.26 -2.13 -2.34
C ILE A 108 10.33 -1.81 -3.84
N VAL A 109 10.11 -2.81 -4.69
CA VAL A 109 10.16 -2.62 -6.16
C VAL A 109 8.98 -1.78 -6.64
N ALA A 110 7.80 -1.97 -6.06
CA ALA A 110 6.54 -1.37 -6.53
C ALA A 110 6.49 0.16 -6.47
N ILE A 111 7.41 0.82 -5.76
CA ILE A 111 7.47 2.30 -5.71
C ILE A 111 7.89 2.92 -7.05
N HIS A 112 8.57 2.18 -7.92
CA HIS A 112 9.12 2.71 -9.18
C HIS A 112 8.21 2.51 -10.40
N PRO A 113 7.69 1.30 -10.72
CA PRO A 113 6.96 1.05 -11.96
C PRO A 113 5.68 1.89 -12.08
N GLY A 114 5.33 2.27 -13.30
CA GLY A 114 4.14 3.06 -13.58
C GLY A 114 4.21 4.51 -13.07
N GLY A 115 5.42 5.07 -13.01
CA GLY A 115 5.72 6.38 -12.43
C GLY A 115 5.95 6.31 -10.91
N THR A 116 7.01 6.96 -10.44
CA THR A 116 7.35 7.02 -9.02
C THR A 116 6.27 7.69 -8.18
N ALA A 117 6.34 7.56 -6.86
CA ALA A 117 5.43 8.25 -5.93
C ALA A 117 5.42 9.77 -6.17
N ASP A 118 6.57 10.37 -6.46
CA ASP A 118 6.67 11.81 -6.71
C ASP A 118 6.06 12.21 -8.06
N ILE A 119 6.22 11.38 -9.09
CA ILE A 119 5.52 11.58 -10.36
C ILE A 119 4.00 11.50 -10.17
N GLN A 120 3.49 10.58 -9.36
CA GLN A 120 2.06 10.51 -9.07
C GLN A 120 1.57 11.78 -8.35
N LYS A 121 2.32 12.30 -7.38
CA LYS A 121 2.02 13.60 -6.73
C LYS A 121 1.99 14.75 -7.73
N LEU A 122 2.98 14.81 -8.62
CA LEU A 122 3.06 15.84 -9.65
C LEU A 122 1.86 15.79 -10.60
N ILE A 123 1.45 14.59 -11.02
CA ILE A 123 0.28 14.42 -11.88
C ILE A 123 -0.99 14.88 -11.13
N MET A 124 -1.18 14.48 -9.88
CA MET A 124 -2.31 14.94 -9.07
C MET A 124 -2.33 16.46 -8.94
N ALA A 125 -1.22 17.08 -8.56
CA ALA A 125 -1.10 18.52 -8.42
C ALA A 125 -1.52 19.27 -9.71
N ARG A 126 -1.02 18.83 -10.85
CA ARG A 126 -1.38 19.40 -12.16
C ARG A 126 -2.87 19.21 -12.51
N ARG A 127 -3.44 18.07 -12.13
CA ARG A 127 -4.85 17.76 -12.43
C ARG A 127 -5.82 18.59 -11.60
N ILE A 128 -5.45 18.96 -10.36
CA ILE A 128 -6.24 19.85 -9.50
C ILE A 128 -5.91 21.34 -9.70
N GLY A 129 -5.05 21.68 -10.67
CA GLY A 129 -4.77 23.07 -11.06
C GLY A 129 -3.52 23.69 -10.41
N ILE A 130 -2.82 22.99 -9.52
CA ILE A 130 -1.58 23.50 -8.92
C ILE A 130 -0.49 23.61 -10.00
N GLY A 131 0.16 24.78 -10.09
CA GLY A 131 1.25 25.07 -11.03
C GLY A 131 0.80 25.50 -12.43
N ARG A 132 -0.50 25.69 -12.71
CA ARG A 132 -0.99 26.21 -14.00
C ARG A 132 -0.65 27.67 -14.22
N GLU A 133 -0.68 28.49 -13.18
CA GLU A 133 -0.39 29.94 -13.25
C GLU A 133 1.02 30.25 -13.76
N VAL A 134 2.00 29.40 -13.48
CA VAL A 134 3.39 29.56 -13.95
C VAL A 134 3.49 29.37 -15.46
N ARG A 135 2.65 28.54 -16.05
CA ARG A 135 2.65 28.25 -17.49
C ARG A 135 1.97 29.35 -18.31
N GLU A 136 0.89 29.93 -17.78
CA GLU A 136 0.21 31.07 -18.44
C GLU A 136 1.11 32.29 -18.46
N LYS A 137 1.83 32.58 -17.36
CA LYS A 137 2.81 33.70 -17.30
C LYS A 137 4.01 33.48 -18.23
N ALA A 138 4.50 32.27 -18.37
CA ALA A 138 5.61 31.95 -19.29
C ALA A 138 5.18 32.04 -20.78
N GLY A 139 3.94 31.69 -21.10
CA GLY A 139 3.39 31.85 -22.45
C GLY A 139 3.03 33.27 -22.83
N ALA A 140 2.81 34.15 -21.85
CA ALA A 140 2.53 35.57 -22.07
C ALA A 140 3.80 36.44 -22.24
N LEU A 141 4.98 35.86 -22.02
CA LEU A 141 6.29 36.51 -22.16
C LEU A 141 7.03 36.08 -23.45
N ALA A 142 6.43 35.19 -24.25
CA ALA A 142 6.92 34.74 -25.56
C ALA A 142 6.08 35.32 -26.69
#